data_6232c8e92365fb04f86d250d1b1ab6d4
#
_entry.id   6232c8e92365fb04f86d250d1b1ab6d4
#
_cell.length_a   1.000
_cell.length_b   1.000
_cell.length_c   1.000
_cell.angle_alpha   90.00
_cell.angle_beta   90.00
_cell.angle_gamma   90.00
#
_symmetry.space_group_name_H-M   'P 1'
#
loop_
_entity.id
_entity.type
_entity.pdbx_description
1 polymer ?
#
loop_
_entity_poly.entity_id
_entity_poly.type
_entity_poly.pdbx_seq_one_letter_code
_entity_poly.pdbx_strand_id
1 'polypeptide(L)'
;MAEIKNYTMNFGPQHPAAHGVLRLVLEMDGEVIQRVDPHIGLLHRATEKLAENRTYLQSIPYMDRLDYVSMMMNEHAFVMTIEKLLKINVPIRAQYIRVLFDEITRILNHLLWLGAHALDVGAMTVFLYAFREREDLFDCYEAVSGARMHAAYYRPGGVYRDLPDRMPQYEISKNKTSKQIKTLNVNRQGSLLDFIEDFLFSHH
;
A
#
# COMPACT_ATOMS: atom_id res chain seq x y z
N MET A 1 30.41 39.16 -21.86
CA MET A 1 29.35 38.46 -21.12
C MET A 1 29.88 37.06 -20.83
N ALA A 2 29.89 36.63 -19.56
CA ALA A 2 30.30 35.28 -19.26
C ALA A 2 29.22 34.35 -19.84
N GLU A 3 29.65 33.40 -20.67
CA GLU A 3 28.80 32.31 -21.17
C GLU A 3 28.28 31.56 -19.97
N ILE A 4 26.96 31.54 -19.76
CA ILE A 4 26.34 30.77 -18.69
C ILE A 4 26.54 29.31 -19.08
N LYS A 5 27.46 28.65 -18.41
CA LYS A 5 27.73 27.22 -18.64
C LYS A 5 26.67 26.42 -17.93
N ASN A 6 25.98 25.52 -18.64
CA ASN A 6 25.08 24.58 -18.04
C ASN A 6 25.79 23.84 -16.90
N TYR A 7 25.13 23.65 -15.76
CA TYR A 7 25.69 22.92 -14.66
C TYR A 7 24.94 21.61 -14.43
N THR A 8 25.65 20.61 -13.95
CA THR A 8 25.11 19.29 -13.63
C THR A 8 24.81 19.21 -12.15
N MET A 9 23.61 18.79 -11.79
CA MET A 9 23.17 18.62 -10.41
C MET A 9 22.67 17.20 -10.18
N ASN A 10 23.03 16.61 -9.03
CA ASN A 10 22.44 15.37 -8.58
C ASN A 10 21.23 15.65 -7.69
N PHE A 11 20.06 15.20 -8.11
CA PHE A 11 18.85 15.21 -7.31
C PHE A 11 18.67 13.82 -6.68
N GLY A 12 18.93 13.71 -5.40
CA GLY A 12 18.93 12.45 -4.68
C GLY A 12 20.24 11.62 -4.86
N PRO A 13 20.36 10.48 -4.16
CA PRO A 13 19.35 9.85 -3.32
C PRO A 13 19.07 10.55 -1.98
N GLN A 14 20.03 11.32 -1.45
CA GLN A 14 19.83 12.12 -0.24
C GLN A 14 19.12 13.44 -0.59
N HIS A 15 17.81 13.39 -0.64
CA HIS A 15 16.93 14.55 -0.83
C HIS A 15 15.54 14.20 -0.27
N PRO A 16 14.84 15.11 0.41
CA PRO A 16 13.52 14.82 0.96
C PRO A 16 12.52 14.26 -0.07
N ALA A 17 12.49 14.82 -1.28
CA ALA A 17 11.61 14.39 -2.36
C ALA A 17 12.13 13.18 -3.16
N ALA A 18 13.30 12.64 -2.85
CA ALA A 18 13.88 11.46 -3.49
C ALA A 18 13.53 10.15 -2.76
N HIS A 19 12.96 10.23 -1.56
CA HIS A 19 12.56 9.10 -0.71
C HIS A 19 13.68 8.05 -0.49
N GLY A 20 14.94 8.47 -0.57
CA GLY A 20 16.12 7.65 -0.37
C GLY A 20 16.50 6.74 -1.55
N VAL A 21 15.70 6.66 -2.60
CA VAL A 21 15.87 5.71 -3.72
C VAL A 21 15.86 6.33 -5.11
N LEU A 22 15.52 7.60 -5.24
CA LEU A 22 15.55 8.30 -6.52
C LEU A 22 16.88 9.03 -6.70
N ARG A 23 17.54 8.83 -7.83
CA ARG A 23 18.68 9.62 -8.28
C ARG A 23 18.43 10.10 -9.69
N LEU A 24 18.42 11.42 -9.86
CA LEU A 24 18.39 12.07 -11.16
C LEU A 24 19.66 12.88 -11.35
N VAL A 25 20.32 12.73 -12.47
CA VAL A 25 21.38 13.63 -12.90
C VAL A 25 20.73 14.67 -13.84
N LEU A 26 20.72 15.92 -13.40
CA LEU A 26 20.06 17.00 -14.10
C LEU A 26 21.10 17.92 -14.76
N GLU A 27 20.92 18.22 -16.02
CA GLU A 27 21.62 19.32 -16.70
C GLU A 27 20.71 20.54 -16.69
N MET A 28 21.19 21.63 -16.10
CA MET A 28 20.39 22.82 -15.85
C MET A 28 21.00 24.07 -16.48
N ASP A 29 20.12 24.89 -17.03
CA ASP A 29 20.42 26.26 -17.43
C ASP A 29 19.66 27.22 -16.50
N GLY A 30 20.36 27.74 -15.48
CA GLY A 30 19.72 28.40 -14.37
C GLY A 30 18.75 27.46 -13.62
N GLU A 31 17.46 27.78 -13.61
CA GLU A 31 16.40 26.98 -13.01
C GLU A 31 15.68 26.06 -14.00
N VAL A 32 16.05 26.12 -15.28
CA VAL A 32 15.43 25.31 -16.32
C VAL A 32 16.16 24.01 -16.50
N ILE A 33 15.45 22.91 -16.42
CA ILE A 33 15.98 21.57 -16.69
C ILE A 33 16.07 21.37 -18.19
N GLN A 34 17.29 21.17 -18.70
CA GLN A 34 17.56 20.89 -20.12
C GLN A 34 17.55 19.38 -20.39
N ARG A 35 18.09 18.60 -19.45
CA ARG A 35 18.17 17.14 -19.59
C ARG A 35 18.05 16.46 -18.24
N VAL A 36 17.38 15.29 -18.24
CA VAL A 36 17.25 14.41 -17.07
C VAL A 36 17.80 13.04 -17.44
N ASP A 37 18.72 12.55 -16.63
CA ASP A 37 19.24 11.18 -16.73
C ASP A 37 18.91 10.41 -15.43
N PRO A 38 17.88 9.52 -15.44
CA PRO A 38 17.47 8.78 -14.26
C PRO A 38 18.38 7.58 -14.03
N HIS A 39 18.95 7.51 -12.83
CA HIS A 39 19.73 6.37 -12.35
C HIS A 39 18.88 5.48 -11.48
N ILE A 40 18.35 4.41 -12.04
CA ILE A 40 17.52 3.41 -11.36
C ILE A 40 18.36 2.30 -10.74
N GLY A 41 17.77 1.52 -9.85
CA GLY A 41 18.40 0.33 -9.26
C GLY A 41 18.67 0.42 -7.76
N LEU A 42 18.47 1.58 -7.12
CA LEU A 42 18.70 1.75 -5.68
C LEU A 42 17.74 0.90 -4.81
N LEU A 43 16.62 0.45 -5.37
CA LEU A 43 15.68 -0.47 -4.71
C LEU A 43 15.60 -1.82 -5.43
N HIS A 44 16.53 -2.13 -6.32
CA HIS A 44 16.56 -3.41 -7.01
C HIS A 44 16.93 -4.55 -6.05
N ARG A 45 16.04 -5.54 -5.91
CA ARG A 45 16.18 -6.67 -4.98
C ARG A 45 16.27 -8.03 -5.67
N ALA A 46 16.46 -8.04 -6.98
CA ALA A 46 16.48 -9.25 -7.81
C ALA A 46 15.23 -10.15 -7.61
N THR A 47 14.06 -9.55 -7.42
CA THR A 47 12.82 -10.26 -7.08
C THR A 47 12.46 -11.31 -8.13
N GLU A 48 12.59 -10.99 -9.40
CA GLU A 48 12.32 -11.94 -10.50
C GLU A 48 13.27 -13.14 -10.45
N LYS A 49 14.55 -12.88 -10.23
CA LYS A 49 15.55 -13.96 -10.13
C LYS A 49 15.34 -14.84 -8.90
N LEU A 50 14.91 -14.26 -7.80
CA LEU A 50 14.55 -15.02 -6.60
C LEU A 50 13.30 -15.88 -6.83
N ALA A 51 12.29 -15.35 -7.53
CA ALA A 51 11.07 -16.07 -7.85
C ALA A 51 11.31 -17.29 -8.77
N GLU A 52 12.28 -17.23 -9.71
CA GLU A 52 12.65 -18.37 -10.56
C GLU A 52 13.06 -19.62 -9.75
N ASN A 53 13.60 -19.45 -8.55
CA ASN A 53 14.03 -20.53 -7.67
C ASN A 53 12.99 -20.96 -6.64
N ARG A 54 11.75 -20.50 -6.78
CA ARG A 54 10.66 -20.75 -5.84
C ARG A 54 9.46 -21.35 -6.56
N THR A 55 8.61 -22.02 -5.80
CA THR A 55 7.29 -22.41 -6.31
C THR A 55 6.40 -21.17 -6.44
N TYR A 56 5.34 -21.25 -7.25
CA TYR A 56 4.38 -20.15 -7.39
C TYR A 56 3.80 -19.72 -6.04
N LEU A 57 3.48 -20.67 -5.17
CA LEU A 57 2.96 -20.35 -3.83
C LEU A 57 3.98 -19.62 -2.96
N GLN A 58 5.25 -20.00 -3.03
CA GLN A 58 6.35 -19.34 -2.30
C GLN A 58 6.71 -17.97 -2.90
N SER A 59 6.27 -17.69 -4.12
CA SER A 59 6.54 -16.41 -4.79
C SER A 59 5.49 -15.33 -4.46
N ILE A 60 4.34 -15.70 -3.90
CA ILE A 60 3.29 -14.74 -3.51
C ILE A 60 3.84 -13.64 -2.58
N PRO A 61 4.62 -13.92 -1.52
CA PRO A 61 5.18 -12.87 -0.67
C PRO A 61 6.10 -11.89 -1.40
N TYR A 62 6.72 -12.29 -2.50
CA TYR A 62 7.51 -11.35 -3.31
C TYR A 62 6.62 -10.32 -4.02
N MET A 63 5.41 -10.72 -4.42
CA MET A 63 4.47 -9.83 -5.09
C MET A 63 4.02 -8.70 -4.17
N ASP A 64 3.79 -8.98 -2.87
CA ASP A 64 3.46 -7.97 -1.87
C ASP A 64 4.49 -6.84 -1.78
N ARG A 65 5.75 -7.14 -2.10
CA ARG A 65 6.88 -6.24 -1.96
C ARG A 65 7.26 -5.51 -3.24
N LEU A 66 6.51 -5.70 -4.32
CA LEU A 66 6.69 -4.96 -5.57
C LEU A 66 6.14 -3.55 -5.43
N ASP A 67 4.83 -3.39 -5.49
CA ASP A 67 4.17 -2.18 -5.04
C ASP A 67 3.73 -2.36 -3.58
N TYR A 68 4.62 -2.01 -2.65
CA TYR A 68 4.41 -2.19 -1.21
C TYR A 68 3.35 -1.26 -0.61
N VAL A 69 2.65 -0.52 -1.45
CA VAL A 69 1.49 0.31 -1.09
C VAL A 69 0.17 -0.36 -1.48
N SER A 70 0.21 -1.29 -2.44
CA SER A 70 -0.95 -2.03 -2.96
C SER A 70 -0.76 -3.54 -2.84
N MET A 71 -0.41 -4.02 -1.65
CA MET A 71 0.04 -5.38 -1.42
C MET A 71 -0.93 -6.43 -1.92
N MET A 72 -2.19 -6.43 -1.46
CA MET A 72 -3.15 -7.46 -1.84
C MET A 72 -3.56 -7.39 -3.31
N MET A 73 -3.55 -6.20 -3.94
CA MET A 73 -3.77 -6.08 -5.38
C MET A 73 -2.68 -6.75 -6.21
N ASN A 74 -1.42 -6.64 -5.77
CA ASN A 74 -0.30 -7.33 -6.41
C ASN A 74 -0.45 -8.86 -6.31
N GLU A 75 -0.84 -9.36 -5.13
CA GLU A 75 -1.15 -10.76 -4.93
C GLU A 75 -2.28 -11.20 -5.87
N HIS A 76 -3.36 -10.41 -5.97
CA HIS A 76 -4.51 -10.72 -6.80
C HIS A 76 -4.11 -10.87 -8.28
N ALA A 77 -3.36 -9.93 -8.82
CA ALA A 77 -2.89 -9.99 -10.20
C ALA A 77 -2.08 -11.26 -10.49
N PHE A 78 -1.18 -11.62 -9.57
CA PHE A 78 -0.36 -12.83 -9.70
C PHE A 78 -1.20 -14.10 -9.59
N VAL A 79 -2.06 -14.19 -8.59
CA VAL A 79 -2.92 -15.36 -8.35
C VAL A 79 -3.90 -15.57 -9.50
N MET A 80 -4.54 -14.50 -10.02
CA MET A 80 -5.41 -14.56 -11.20
C MET A 80 -4.68 -15.10 -12.44
N THR A 81 -3.41 -14.72 -12.60
CA THR A 81 -2.59 -15.22 -13.70
C THR A 81 -2.40 -16.74 -13.61
N ILE A 82 -2.09 -17.25 -12.42
CA ILE A 82 -1.95 -18.69 -12.16
C ILE A 82 -3.28 -19.41 -12.37
N GLU A 83 -4.37 -18.86 -11.85
CA GLU A 83 -5.72 -19.44 -11.99
C GLU A 83 -6.14 -19.54 -13.46
N LYS A 84 -5.86 -18.50 -14.23
CA LYS A 84 -6.13 -18.50 -15.67
C LYS A 84 -5.29 -19.57 -16.42
N LEU A 85 -4.01 -19.69 -16.04
CA LEU A 85 -3.10 -20.69 -16.63
C LEU A 85 -3.56 -22.13 -16.34
N LEU A 86 -3.96 -22.39 -15.09
CA LEU A 86 -4.37 -23.71 -14.63
C LEU A 86 -5.87 -23.97 -14.80
N LYS A 87 -6.66 -23.00 -15.28
CA LYS A 87 -8.11 -23.05 -15.43
C LYS A 87 -8.83 -23.39 -14.10
N ILE A 88 -8.38 -22.83 -13.01
CA ILE A 88 -8.97 -23.02 -11.67
C ILE A 88 -10.19 -22.09 -11.54
N ASN A 89 -11.31 -22.65 -11.11
CA ASN A 89 -12.50 -21.87 -10.75
C ASN A 89 -12.43 -21.45 -9.29
N VAL A 90 -12.61 -20.15 -9.04
CA VAL A 90 -12.61 -19.57 -7.69
C VAL A 90 -14.04 -19.52 -7.15
N PRO A 91 -14.30 -20.00 -5.91
CA PRO A 91 -15.60 -19.87 -5.28
C PRO A 91 -16.08 -18.41 -5.21
N ILE A 92 -17.38 -18.19 -5.41
CA ILE A 92 -17.96 -16.84 -5.47
C ILE A 92 -17.68 -16.02 -4.19
N ARG A 93 -17.73 -16.64 -3.01
CA ARG A 93 -17.41 -15.99 -1.74
C ARG A 93 -15.98 -15.46 -1.72
N ALA A 94 -15.01 -16.24 -2.19
CA ALA A 94 -13.61 -15.81 -2.27
C ALA A 94 -13.42 -14.64 -3.24
N GLN A 95 -14.18 -14.60 -4.34
CA GLN A 95 -14.14 -13.48 -5.27
C GLN A 95 -14.63 -12.18 -4.60
N TYR A 96 -15.73 -12.22 -3.85
CA TYR A 96 -16.21 -11.04 -3.10
C TYR A 96 -15.22 -10.60 -2.02
N ILE A 97 -14.60 -11.52 -1.29
CA ILE A 97 -13.56 -11.20 -0.30
C ILE A 97 -12.38 -10.50 -0.97
N ARG A 98 -11.94 -10.99 -2.13
CA ARG A 98 -10.85 -10.36 -2.89
C ARG A 98 -11.20 -8.94 -3.32
N VAL A 99 -12.38 -8.73 -3.89
CA VAL A 99 -12.83 -7.39 -4.30
C VAL A 99 -12.88 -6.44 -3.11
N LEU A 100 -13.38 -6.90 -1.98
CA LEU A 100 -13.46 -6.10 -0.76
C LEU A 100 -12.05 -5.63 -0.31
N PHE A 101 -11.10 -6.56 -0.22
CA PHE A 101 -9.73 -6.21 0.19
C PHE A 101 -8.95 -5.46 -0.89
N ASP A 102 -9.27 -5.63 -2.15
CA ASP A 102 -8.71 -4.79 -3.22
C ASP A 102 -9.15 -3.33 -3.06
N GLU A 103 -10.41 -3.08 -2.70
CA GLU A 103 -10.88 -1.71 -2.49
C GLU A 103 -10.33 -1.09 -1.19
N ILE A 104 -10.19 -1.86 -0.12
CA ILE A 104 -9.45 -1.41 1.08
C ILE A 104 -8.01 -1.06 0.72
N THR A 105 -7.36 -1.90 -0.07
CA THR A 105 -6.00 -1.68 -0.58
C THR A 105 -5.92 -0.42 -1.43
N ARG A 106 -6.93 -0.15 -2.25
CA ARG A 106 -7.01 1.07 -3.05
C ARG A 106 -7.05 2.32 -2.17
N ILE A 107 -7.82 2.30 -1.10
CA ILE A 107 -7.87 3.40 -0.12
C ILE A 107 -6.51 3.57 0.55
N LEU A 108 -5.89 2.49 1.00
CA LEU A 108 -4.54 2.50 1.59
C LEU A 108 -3.50 3.12 0.65
N ASN A 109 -3.56 2.78 -0.63
CA ASN A 109 -2.68 3.33 -1.66
C ASN A 109 -2.90 4.82 -1.83
N HIS A 110 -4.14 5.25 -2.01
CA HIS A 110 -4.45 6.66 -2.22
C HIS A 110 -4.07 7.55 -1.04
N LEU A 111 -4.27 7.07 0.19
CA LEU A 111 -3.85 7.80 1.39
C LEU A 111 -2.33 8.01 1.44
N LEU A 112 -1.54 6.98 1.13
CA LEU A 112 -0.09 7.13 1.09
C LEU A 112 0.35 8.03 -0.06
N TRP A 113 -0.18 7.82 -1.26
CA TRP A 113 0.16 8.60 -2.43
C TRP A 113 -0.11 10.08 -2.22
N LEU A 114 -1.31 10.44 -1.76
CA LEU A 114 -1.67 11.84 -1.47
C LEU A 114 -0.81 12.41 -0.35
N GLY A 115 -0.60 11.65 0.72
CA GLY A 115 0.22 12.07 1.85
C GLY A 115 1.68 12.31 1.45
N ALA A 116 2.27 11.44 0.65
CA ALA A 116 3.63 11.58 0.16
C ALA A 116 3.78 12.78 -0.80
N HIS A 117 2.81 12.97 -1.69
CA HIS A 117 2.81 14.14 -2.58
C HIS A 117 2.69 15.45 -1.79
N ALA A 118 1.79 15.48 -0.80
CA ALA A 118 1.66 16.63 0.10
C ALA A 118 2.96 16.91 0.87
N LEU A 119 3.66 15.86 1.33
CA LEU A 119 4.96 15.98 1.97
C LEU A 119 6.01 16.60 1.04
N ASP A 120 6.05 16.16 -0.22
CA ASP A 120 7.01 16.63 -1.21
C ASP A 120 6.83 18.14 -1.52
N VAL A 121 5.61 18.66 -1.45
CA VAL A 121 5.33 20.09 -1.58
C VAL A 121 5.39 20.86 -0.25
N GLY A 122 5.75 20.19 0.86
CA GLY A 122 6.03 20.81 2.15
C GLY A 122 4.94 20.65 3.23
N ALA A 123 3.83 19.97 2.95
CA ALA A 123 2.73 19.77 3.90
C ALA A 123 2.89 18.49 4.73
N MET A 124 3.90 18.43 5.61
CA MET A 124 4.23 17.25 6.42
C MET A 124 3.07 16.78 7.31
N THR A 125 2.27 17.69 7.83
CA THR A 125 1.14 17.34 8.71
C THR A 125 0.09 16.50 7.99
N VAL A 126 -0.16 16.74 6.70
CA VAL A 126 -1.10 15.96 5.90
C VAL A 126 -0.65 14.50 5.79
N PHE A 127 0.65 14.27 5.63
CA PHE A 127 1.24 12.94 5.65
C PHE A 127 0.91 12.19 6.94
N LEU A 128 1.08 12.83 8.10
CA LEU A 128 0.77 12.21 9.40
C LEU A 128 -0.71 11.89 9.56
N TYR A 129 -1.61 12.75 9.09
CA TYR A 129 -3.05 12.48 9.10
C TYR A 129 -3.40 11.28 8.20
N ALA A 130 -2.84 11.21 7.00
CA ALA A 130 -3.07 10.09 6.10
C ALA A 130 -2.62 8.74 6.72
N PHE A 131 -1.51 8.75 7.44
CA PHE A 131 -1.02 7.55 8.12
C PHE A 131 -1.91 7.11 9.29
N ARG A 132 -2.54 8.02 9.98
CA ARG A 132 -3.51 7.67 11.03
C ARG A 132 -4.65 6.83 10.46
N GLU A 133 -5.23 7.24 9.34
CA GLU A 133 -6.31 6.49 8.69
C GLU A 133 -5.82 5.14 8.13
N ARG A 134 -4.57 5.10 7.65
CA ARG A 134 -3.96 3.85 7.19
C ARG A 134 -3.78 2.84 8.32
N GLU A 135 -3.43 3.26 9.52
CA GLU A 135 -3.30 2.37 10.67
C GLU A 135 -4.62 1.63 10.95
N ASP A 136 -5.73 2.34 10.88
CA ASP A 136 -7.06 1.77 11.09
C ASP A 136 -7.38 0.67 10.04
N LEU A 137 -7.02 0.88 8.79
CA LEU A 137 -7.22 -0.11 7.72
C LEU A 137 -6.27 -1.31 7.81
N PHE A 138 -5.08 -1.14 8.37
CA PHE A 138 -4.16 -2.25 8.61
C PHE A 138 -4.70 -3.24 9.65
N ASP A 139 -5.54 -2.81 10.56
CA ASP A 139 -6.21 -3.71 11.50
C ASP A 139 -7.10 -4.72 10.76
N CYS A 140 -7.74 -4.32 9.66
CA CYS A 140 -8.49 -5.22 8.79
C CYS A 140 -7.57 -6.27 8.14
N TYR A 141 -6.40 -5.88 7.67
CA TYR A 141 -5.41 -6.78 7.10
C TYR A 141 -4.93 -7.80 8.13
N GLU A 142 -4.61 -7.32 9.32
CA GLU A 142 -4.14 -8.16 10.42
C GLU A 142 -5.21 -9.16 10.87
N ALA A 143 -6.47 -8.75 10.91
CA ALA A 143 -7.57 -9.62 11.31
C ALA A 143 -7.73 -10.84 10.38
N VAL A 144 -7.52 -10.68 9.08
CA VAL A 144 -7.69 -11.76 8.11
C VAL A 144 -6.42 -12.55 7.82
N SER A 145 -5.26 -11.92 7.91
CA SER A 145 -3.98 -12.52 7.50
C SER A 145 -3.01 -12.75 8.65
N GLY A 146 -3.15 -12.02 9.74
CA GLY A 146 -2.18 -11.98 10.84
C GLY A 146 -1.00 -11.03 10.57
N ALA A 147 -0.98 -10.35 9.42
CA ALA A 147 0.06 -9.39 9.05
C ALA A 147 -0.56 -8.05 8.66
N ARG A 148 0.04 -6.95 9.14
CA ARG A 148 -0.46 -5.60 8.91
C ARG A 148 -0.29 -5.12 7.46
N MET A 149 0.75 -5.55 6.78
CA MET A 149 1.08 -5.08 5.43
C MET A 149 1.21 -6.24 4.44
N HIS A 150 2.27 -7.01 4.52
CA HIS A 150 2.58 -8.08 3.58
C HIS A 150 1.84 -9.36 3.98
N ALA A 151 0.59 -9.42 3.57
CA ALA A 151 -0.36 -10.39 4.09
C ALA A 151 -0.21 -11.79 3.49
N ALA A 152 0.21 -11.91 2.23
CA ALA A 152 0.21 -13.15 1.45
C ALA A 152 -1.12 -13.93 1.62
N TYR A 153 -2.23 -13.18 1.55
CA TYR A 153 -3.56 -13.66 1.89
C TYR A 153 -4.25 -14.36 0.73
N TYR A 154 -4.05 -13.88 -0.50
CA TYR A 154 -4.63 -14.51 -1.68
C TYR A 154 -3.85 -15.75 -2.07
N ARG A 155 -4.59 -16.79 -2.47
CA ARG A 155 -4.02 -18.07 -2.87
C ARG A 155 -4.68 -18.53 -4.17
N PRO A 156 -3.97 -19.28 -5.03
CA PRO A 156 -4.59 -19.88 -6.19
C PRO A 156 -5.80 -20.74 -5.77
N GLY A 157 -6.99 -20.40 -6.28
CA GLY A 157 -8.25 -21.04 -5.93
C GLY A 157 -9.07 -20.31 -4.84
N GLY A 158 -8.56 -19.22 -4.25
CA GLY A 158 -9.33 -18.46 -3.26
C GLY A 158 -8.48 -17.55 -2.37
N VAL A 159 -8.69 -17.67 -1.07
CA VAL A 159 -7.98 -16.94 -0.01
C VAL A 159 -7.45 -17.92 1.02
N TYR A 160 -6.44 -17.49 1.81
CA TYR A 160 -5.79 -18.35 2.79
C TYR A 160 -6.75 -18.89 3.86
N ARG A 161 -7.66 -18.05 4.35
CA ARG A 161 -8.72 -18.41 5.30
C ARG A 161 -9.92 -17.50 5.10
N ASP A 162 -11.07 -17.91 5.61
CA ASP A 162 -12.30 -17.10 5.57
C ASP A 162 -12.18 -15.87 6.49
N LEU A 163 -13.10 -14.94 6.35
CA LEU A 163 -13.23 -13.80 7.25
C LEU A 163 -13.45 -14.29 8.69
N PRO A 164 -12.83 -13.64 9.68
CA PRO A 164 -13.11 -13.97 11.08
C PRO A 164 -14.55 -13.55 11.43
N ASP A 165 -15.15 -14.26 12.40
CA ASP A 165 -16.50 -13.97 12.91
C ASP A 165 -16.59 -12.56 13.53
N ARG A 166 -15.45 -12.00 13.91
CA ARG A 166 -15.31 -10.67 14.53
C ARG A 166 -14.21 -9.89 13.85
N MET A 167 -14.55 -8.72 13.33
CA MET A 167 -13.62 -7.77 12.76
C MET A 167 -13.36 -6.62 13.74
N PRO A 168 -12.24 -5.91 13.61
CA PRO A 168 -12.00 -4.67 14.35
C PRO A 168 -13.16 -3.71 14.18
N GLN A 169 -13.57 -3.05 15.26
CA GLN A 169 -14.64 -2.05 15.25
C GLN A 169 -14.15 -0.77 15.90
N TYR A 170 -14.51 0.36 15.31
CA TYR A 170 -14.30 1.69 15.90
C TYR A 170 -15.55 2.12 16.64
N GLU A 171 -15.40 2.51 17.91
CA GLU A 171 -16.45 3.23 18.62
C GLU A 171 -16.40 4.70 18.24
N ILE A 172 -17.43 5.18 17.57
CA ILE A 172 -17.67 6.61 17.49
C ILE A 172 -18.08 7.08 18.89
N SER A 173 -17.17 7.75 19.57
CA SER A 173 -17.54 8.39 20.84
C SER A 173 -18.63 9.42 20.57
N LYS A 174 -19.79 9.27 21.18
CA LYS A 174 -20.92 10.22 21.11
C LYS A 174 -20.56 11.62 21.63
N ASN A 175 -19.42 11.78 22.23
CA ASN A 175 -18.86 13.06 22.68
C ASN A 175 -17.85 13.59 21.67
N LYS A 176 -18.24 14.62 20.94
CA LYS A 176 -17.48 15.30 19.86
C LYS A 176 -16.08 15.83 20.23
N THR A 177 -15.57 15.60 21.43
CA THR A 177 -14.34 16.27 21.91
C THR A 177 -13.12 15.38 22.10
N SER A 178 -13.24 14.07 22.00
CA SER A 178 -12.06 13.19 22.00
C SER A 178 -12.37 11.90 21.28
N LYS A 179 -11.81 11.75 20.08
CA LYS A 179 -11.64 10.44 19.45
C LYS A 179 -10.61 9.68 20.30
N GLN A 180 -11.04 9.05 21.36
CA GLN A 180 -10.22 8.05 22.01
C GLN A 180 -10.28 6.81 21.14
N ILE A 181 -9.18 6.50 20.47
CA ILE A 181 -8.91 5.16 19.95
C ILE A 181 -8.89 4.26 21.18
N LYS A 182 -10.04 3.66 21.49
CA LYS A 182 -10.04 2.59 22.46
C LYS A 182 -9.36 1.40 21.80
N THR A 183 -8.27 0.97 22.42
CA THR A 183 -7.62 -0.32 22.14
C THR A 183 -8.66 -1.36 21.75
N LEU A 184 -8.41 -2.00 20.63
CA LEU A 184 -9.20 -3.09 20.05
C LEU A 184 -9.75 -4.00 21.14
N ASN A 185 -11.01 -3.81 21.48
CA ASN A 185 -11.71 -4.77 22.30
C ASN A 185 -12.12 -5.92 21.38
N VAL A 186 -11.26 -6.93 21.25
CA VAL A 186 -11.43 -8.14 20.43
C VAL A 186 -12.77 -8.86 20.72
N ASN A 187 -13.50 -8.41 21.73
CA ASN A 187 -14.75 -9.00 22.19
C ASN A 187 -16.04 -8.38 21.63
N ARG A 188 -15.98 -7.43 20.68
CA ARG A 188 -17.19 -6.86 20.09
C ARG A 188 -17.64 -7.65 18.87
N GLN A 189 -18.93 -7.96 18.85
CA GLN A 189 -19.60 -8.54 17.69
C GLN A 189 -19.81 -7.45 16.64
N GLY A 190 -19.20 -7.59 15.49
CA GLY A 190 -19.38 -6.76 14.33
C GLY A 190 -18.84 -7.43 13.09
N SER A 191 -19.48 -7.18 11.97
CA SER A 191 -19.02 -7.66 10.67
C SER A 191 -17.97 -6.69 10.09
N LEU A 192 -17.22 -7.14 9.09
CA LEU A 192 -16.35 -6.27 8.31
C LEU A 192 -17.13 -5.12 7.65
N LEU A 193 -18.40 -5.36 7.30
CA LEU A 193 -19.27 -4.33 6.73
C LEU A 193 -19.57 -3.23 7.76
N ASP A 194 -19.88 -3.61 9.02
CA ASP A 194 -20.08 -2.64 10.10
C ASP A 194 -18.83 -1.78 10.33
N PHE A 195 -17.65 -2.40 10.27
CA PHE A 195 -16.38 -1.66 10.35
C PHE A 195 -16.22 -0.65 9.21
N ILE A 196 -16.51 -1.05 7.98
CA ILE A 196 -16.41 -0.17 6.81
C ILE A 196 -17.44 0.97 6.90
N GLU A 197 -18.65 0.68 7.32
CA GLU A 197 -19.66 1.71 7.55
C GLU A 197 -19.22 2.69 8.64
N ASP A 198 -18.77 2.20 9.78
CA ASP A 198 -18.26 3.05 10.86
C ASP A 198 -17.07 3.89 10.41
N PHE A 199 -16.14 3.32 9.64
CA PHE A 199 -15.00 4.05 9.08
C PHE A 199 -15.45 5.15 8.13
N LEU A 200 -16.37 4.87 7.21
CA LEU A 200 -16.87 5.86 6.25
C LEU A 200 -17.65 7.00 6.95
N PHE A 201 -18.47 6.69 7.93
CA PHE A 201 -19.28 7.69 8.65
C PHE A 201 -18.52 8.44 9.73
N SER A 202 -17.39 7.93 10.22
CA SER A 202 -16.59 8.62 11.23
C SER A 202 -15.78 9.80 10.66
N HIS A 203 -15.68 9.90 9.34
CA HIS A 203 -14.82 10.86 8.63
C HIS A 203 -15.62 11.99 7.94
N HIS A 204 -16.93 12.01 8.16
CA HIS A 204 -17.83 13.13 7.85
C HIS A 204 -18.25 13.81 9.15
#